data_eb4ff7ecf3b1ed2e2c46bbac2b5eaf11
#
_entry.id   eb4ff7ecf3b1ed2e2c46bbac2b5eaf11
#
_cell.length_a   1.000
_cell.length_b   1.000
_cell.length_c   1.000
_cell.angle_alpha   90.00
_cell.angle_beta   90.00
_cell.angle_gamma   90.00
#
_symmetry.space_group_name_H-M   'P 1'
#
loop_
_entity.id
_entity.type
_entity.pdbx_description
1 polymer ?
#
loop_
_entity_poly.entity_id
_entity_poly.type
_entity_poly.pdbx_seq_one_letter_code
_entity_poly.pdbx_strand_id
1 'polypeptide(L)'
;QRQMCIRDRINGVEKTRTVIKDGSFQYLRDDAGKVVTEGVSLFSGDGGTGFFNYMYNGIVNSSAMDIIAFLLVVGGAFGIMIKTGALESGLIGLIRKAKGAEKLLIPVLFVLFSLGGAVFGMGEEALPFTMILCPLFVAVGYDTVIAVLVTYVATQIGFGSSWMNPFSVGVAQGIAGIDVFSGAGFRMVMWVVFTALGCGMTMFYASKVKKTPTISVAYESDQYFRDQNEKTGLDDGHNFGIGHILVLLTLAATVIWVIWGVMVKGYYMAEIATQFFIMGIVSGVIGVVFHLNNMKLNDIASSFKDGAKDLIGAALVVAMAQGIMQVLGGSDPTTPTVINTVMYGISQALSGLSGAFAAVLMYLFQSVFNFFVVSLSLIHISEPTRPISIS
;
A
#
# COMPACT_ATOMS: atom_id res chain seq x y z
N GLN A 1 31.62 4.72 -1.59
CA GLN A 1 31.46 4.05 -2.91
C GLN A 1 31.51 5.10 -4.02
N ARG A 2 32.02 4.75 -5.20
CA ARG A 2 32.07 5.64 -6.36
C ARG A 2 30.83 5.40 -7.23
N GLN A 3 30.20 6.47 -7.66
CA GLN A 3 29.12 6.40 -8.65
C GLN A 3 29.70 6.45 -10.06
N MET A 4 29.05 5.75 -10.97
CA MET A 4 29.36 5.74 -12.39
C MET A 4 28.09 6.08 -13.16
N CYS A 5 28.18 7.03 -14.11
CA CYS A 5 27.09 7.33 -15.02
C CYS A 5 27.13 6.35 -16.18
N ILE A 6 26.09 5.55 -16.32
CA ILE A 6 25.90 4.68 -17.48
C ILE A 6 24.90 5.36 -18.41
N ARG A 7 25.28 5.52 -19.69
CA ARG A 7 24.34 5.91 -20.75
C ARG A 7 23.70 4.65 -21.30
N ASP A 8 22.39 4.58 -21.17
CA ASP A 8 21.61 3.44 -21.67
C ASP A 8 20.52 3.92 -22.63
N ARG A 9 20.21 3.12 -23.64
CA ARG A 9 19.14 3.40 -24.58
C ARG A 9 17.90 2.61 -24.20
N ILE A 10 16.93 3.29 -23.58
CA ILE A 10 15.66 2.71 -23.20
C ILE A 10 14.59 3.19 -24.17
N ASN A 11 13.98 2.28 -24.91
CA ASN A 11 12.95 2.59 -25.93
C ASN A 11 13.39 3.69 -26.94
N GLY A 12 14.67 3.66 -27.35
CA GLY A 12 15.22 4.60 -28.31
C GLY A 12 15.64 5.96 -27.74
N VAL A 13 15.42 6.21 -26.45
CA VAL A 13 15.80 7.45 -25.75
C VAL A 13 17.05 7.19 -24.90
N GLU A 14 18.10 8.02 -25.11
CA GLU A 14 19.27 7.98 -24.22
C GLU A 14 18.91 8.48 -22.83
N LYS A 15 19.04 7.62 -21.82
CA LYS A 15 18.93 7.97 -20.41
C LYS A 15 20.25 7.74 -19.70
N THR A 16 20.68 8.72 -18.94
CA THR A 16 21.87 8.61 -18.09
C THR A 16 21.42 8.11 -16.72
N ARG A 17 22.01 7.01 -16.29
CA ARG A 17 21.80 6.45 -14.94
C ARG A 17 23.07 6.53 -14.14
N THR A 18 22.91 6.83 -12.85
CA THR A 18 23.99 6.78 -11.87
C THR A 18 23.91 5.45 -11.13
N VAL A 19 24.94 4.64 -11.24
CA VAL A 19 25.04 3.33 -10.57
C VAL A 19 26.31 3.29 -9.71
N ILE A 20 26.32 2.41 -8.71
CA ILE A 20 27.50 2.17 -7.89
C ILE A 20 28.50 1.38 -8.72
N LYS A 21 29.75 1.81 -8.74
CA LYS A 21 30.82 1.11 -9.42
C LYS A 21 31.27 -0.10 -8.58
N ASP A 22 31.26 -1.28 -9.19
CA ASP A 22 31.75 -2.52 -8.56
C ASP A 22 33.18 -2.35 -8.01
N GLY A 23 33.41 -2.94 -6.82
CA GLY A 23 34.70 -2.90 -6.15
C GLY A 23 35.12 -1.52 -5.61
N SER A 24 34.22 -0.53 -5.66
CA SER A 24 34.53 0.83 -5.19
C SER A 24 34.30 1.05 -3.69
N PHE A 25 33.85 0.05 -2.96
CA PHE A 25 33.65 0.18 -1.52
C PHE A 25 34.98 0.29 -0.78
N GLN A 26 35.09 1.26 0.14
CA GLN A 26 36.24 1.45 1.02
C GLN A 26 35.76 1.81 2.40
N TYR A 27 36.36 1.22 3.43
CA TYR A 27 36.14 1.65 4.80
C TYR A 27 36.77 3.03 5.03
N LEU A 28 36.09 3.87 5.79
CA LEU A 28 36.67 5.10 6.29
C LEU A 28 37.84 4.76 7.25
N ARG A 29 38.99 5.38 7.04
CA ARG A 29 40.16 5.18 7.88
C ARG A 29 40.62 6.52 8.46
N ASP A 30 41.09 6.47 9.69
CA ASP A 30 41.75 7.62 10.34
C ASP A 30 43.17 7.83 9.77
N ASP A 31 43.81 8.90 10.24
CA ASP A 31 45.16 9.24 9.81
C ASP A 31 46.22 8.17 10.16
N ALA A 32 45.90 7.28 11.11
CA ALA A 32 46.70 6.13 11.49
C ALA A 32 46.38 4.87 10.66
N GLY A 33 45.48 4.94 9.68
CA GLY A 33 45.09 3.84 8.81
C GLY A 33 44.11 2.85 9.45
N LYS A 34 43.61 3.08 10.66
CA LYS A 34 42.63 2.24 11.36
C LYS A 34 41.23 2.56 10.86
N VAL A 35 40.41 1.53 10.75
CA VAL A 35 38.98 1.71 10.36
C VAL A 35 38.28 2.56 11.44
N VAL A 36 37.66 3.64 11.02
CA VAL A 36 36.86 4.49 11.91
C VAL A 36 35.56 3.75 12.24
N THR A 37 35.29 3.58 13.53
CA THR A 37 34.06 3.00 14.06
C THR A 37 33.37 4.06 14.90
N GLU A 38 32.34 4.69 14.36
CA GLU A 38 31.49 5.62 15.10
C GLU A 38 30.23 4.92 15.56
N GLY A 39 29.89 5.06 16.83
CA GLY A 39 28.63 4.59 17.40
C GLY A 39 27.50 5.56 17.13
N VAL A 40 26.27 5.09 17.20
CA VAL A 40 25.08 5.94 17.14
C VAL A 40 25.01 6.83 18.38
N SER A 41 24.97 8.14 18.17
CA SER A 41 24.80 9.10 19.27
C SER A 41 23.39 9.05 19.85
N LEU A 42 23.24 9.18 21.17
CA LEU A 42 21.91 9.32 21.80
C LEU A 42 21.30 10.69 21.45
N PHE A 43 22.11 11.74 21.54
CA PHE A 43 21.72 13.08 21.15
C PHE A 43 22.76 13.58 20.14
N SER A 44 22.30 14.06 19.02
CA SER A 44 23.19 14.71 18.06
C SER A 44 22.96 16.21 18.13
N GLY A 45 24.04 16.98 18.35
CA GLY A 45 24.09 18.42 18.13
C GLY A 45 24.29 18.75 16.65
N ASP A 46 24.26 20.04 16.31
CA ASP A 46 24.66 20.58 14.99
C ASP A 46 23.93 19.94 13.77
N GLY A 47 22.65 19.60 13.90
CA GLY A 47 21.82 19.08 12.80
C GLY A 47 22.01 17.60 12.48
N GLY A 48 22.85 16.87 13.23
CA GLY A 48 23.00 15.42 13.10
C GLY A 48 21.79 14.64 13.60
N THR A 49 21.72 13.34 13.29
CA THR A 49 20.63 12.45 13.70
C THR A 49 21.11 11.48 14.77
N GLY A 50 20.60 11.65 15.98
CA GLY A 50 20.79 10.73 17.09
C GLY A 50 19.51 9.94 17.41
N PHE A 51 19.59 9.05 18.39
CA PHE A 51 18.48 8.17 18.76
C PHE A 51 17.22 8.94 19.20
N PHE A 52 17.33 10.08 19.88
CA PHE A 52 16.15 10.81 20.36
C PHE A 52 15.57 11.83 19.37
N ASN A 53 16.34 12.28 18.38
CA ASN A 53 15.85 13.22 17.38
C ASN A 53 15.56 12.57 16.00
N TYR A 54 15.60 11.22 15.94
CA TYR A 54 15.46 10.48 14.70
C TYR A 54 14.11 10.73 14.01
N MET A 55 13.03 10.82 14.77
CA MET A 55 11.69 10.99 14.21
C MET A 55 11.53 12.34 13.51
N TYR A 56 11.98 13.42 14.15
CA TYR A 56 11.94 14.75 13.54
C TYR A 56 12.79 14.81 12.27
N ASN A 57 14.03 14.32 12.35
CA ASN A 57 14.93 14.30 11.21
C ASN A 57 14.45 13.35 10.09
N GLY A 58 13.79 12.26 10.45
CA GLY A 58 13.14 11.36 9.49
C GLY A 58 12.05 12.05 8.66
N ILE A 59 11.33 13.01 9.24
CA ILE A 59 10.34 13.80 8.52
C ILE A 59 11.04 14.87 7.65
N VAL A 60 11.94 15.65 8.24
CA VAL A 60 12.43 16.89 7.63
C VAL A 60 13.58 16.65 6.65
N ASN A 61 14.48 15.72 6.97
CA ASN A 61 15.74 15.50 6.24
C ASN A 61 15.72 14.28 5.31
N SER A 62 14.53 13.77 4.97
CA SER A 62 14.39 12.59 4.12
C SER A 62 13.29 12.77 3.08
N SER A 63 13.15 11.79 2.17
CA SER A 63 12.01 11.70 1.25
C SER A 63 10.68 11.30 1.93
N ALA A 64 10.64 11.19 3.26
CA ALA A 64 9.43 10.86 3.99
C ALA A 64 8.32 11.88 3.78
N MET A 65 8.68 13.18 3.68
CA MET A 65 7.69 14.24 3.50
C MET A 65 6.84 14.03 2.23
N ASP A 66 7.45 13.58 1.13
CA ASP A 66 6.74 13.32 -0.12
C ASP A 66 5.72 12.17 0.06
N ILE A 67 6.13 11.12 0.78
CA ILE A 67 5.27 9.96 1.07
C ILE A 67 4.15 10.35 2.04
N ILE A 68 4.48 11.12 3.09
CA ILE A 68 3.50 11.61 4.07
C ILE A 68 2.47 12.50 3.38
N ALA A 69 2.91 13.45 2.55
CA ALA A 69 2.03 14.33 1.79
C ALA A 69 1.13 13.52 0.84
N PHE A 70 1.70 12.53 0.14
CA PHE A 70 0.95 11.61 -0.70
C PHE A 70 -0.16 10.89 0.09
N LEU A 71 0.17 10.26 1.22
CA LEU A 71 -0.79 9.54 2.07
C LEU A 71 -1.92 10.44 2.54
N LEU A 72 -1.61 11.64 3.04
CA LEU A 72 -2.61 12.56 3.57
C LEU A 72 -3.55 13.09 2.47
N VAL A 73 -3.00 13.42 1.30
CA VAL A 73 -3.80 13.92 0.16
C VAL A 73 -4.69 12.82 -0.41
N VAL A 74 -4.14 11.61 -0.61
CA VAL A 74 -4.90 10.47 -1.13
C VAL A 74 -5.96 10.03 -0.11
N GLY A 75 -5.59 9.89 1.16
CA GLY A 75 -6.54 9.56 2.23
C GLY A 75 -7.68 10.57 2.32
N GLY A 76 -7.36 11.87 2.27
CA GLY A 76 -8.37 12.93 2.24
C GLY A 76 -9.30 12.84 1.03
N ALA A 77 -8.76 12.56 -0.16
CA ALA A 77 -9.54 12.39 -1.38
C ALA A 77 -10.53 11.21 -1.29
N PHE A 78 -10.05 10.07 -0.78
CA PHE A 78 -10.91 8.91 -0.51
C PHE A 78 -11.94 9.20 0.59
N GLY A 79 -11.59 9.94 1.63
CA GLY A 79 -12.54 10.38 2.66
C GLY A 79 -13.73 11.14 2.08
N ILE A 80 -13.49 12.07 1.14
CA ILE A 80 -14.58 12.78 0.42
C ILE A 80 -15.43 11.77 -0.38
N MET A 81 -14.79 10.88 -1.13
CA MET A 81 -15.50 9.90 -1.96
C MET A 81 -16.33 8.94 -1.10
N ILE A 82 -15.81 8.44 0.00
CA ILE A 82 -16.52 7.56 0.95
C ILE A 82 -17.74 8.28 1.53
N LYS A 83 -17.62 9.56 1.87
CA LYS A 83 -18.72 10.35 2.41
C LYS A 83 -19.93 10.43 1.47
N THR A 84 -19.72 10.32 0.15
CA THR A 84 -20.84 10.29 -0.82
C THR A 84 -21.72 9.03 -0.69
N GLY A 85 -21.23 7.96 -0.04
CA GLY A 85 -21.90 6.66 0.03
C GLY A 85 -21.96 5.91 -1.30
N ALA A 86 -21.25 6.39 -2.32
CA ALA A 86 -21.31 5.81 -3.66
C ALA A 86 -20.70 4.39 -3.70
N LEU A 87 -19.61 4.16 -2.95
CA LEU A 87 -18.99 2.84 -2.83
C LEU A 87 -19.92 1.85 -2.17
N GLU A 88 -20.51 2.23 -1.02
CA GLU A 88 -21.45 1.41 -0.28
C GLU A 88 -22.68 1.08 -1.14
N SER A 89 -23.32 2.09 -1.72
CA SER A 89 -24.47 1.92 -2.62
C SER A 89 -24.12 1.06 -3.84
N GLY A 90 -22.92 1.24 -4.40
CA GLY A 90 -22.43 0.44 -5.53
C GLY A 90 -22.23 -1.02 -5.17
N LEU A 91 -21.66 -1.30 -4.01
CA LEU A 91 -21.46 -2.65 -3.49
C LEU A 91 -22.78 -3.33 -3.17
N ILE A 92 -23.71 -2.64 -2.50
CA ILE A 92 -25.07 -3.13 -2.25
C ILE A 92 -25.78 -3.43 -3.58
N GLY A 93 -25.67 -2.54 -4.56
CA GLY A 93 -26.20 -2.75 -5.92
C GLY A 93 -25.60 -3.98 -6.61
N LEU A 94 -24.29 -4.19 -6.48
CA LEU A 94 -23.60 -5.36 -7.01
C LEU A 94 -24.12 -6.65 -6.37
N ILE A 95 -24.27 -6.67 -5.05
CA ILE A 95 -24.78 -7.84 -4.31
C ILE A 95 -26.23 -8.13 -4.63
N ARG A 96 -27.08 -7.09 -4.72
CA ARG A 96 -28.49 -7.27 -5.16
C ARG A 96 -28.57 -7.90 -6.55
N LYS A 97 -27.71 -7.49 -7.49
CA LYS A 97 -27.59 -8.12 -8.81
C LYS A 97 -27.02 -9.53 -8.75
N ALA A 98 -26.17 -9.82 -7.78
CA ALA A 98 -25.55 -11.12 -7.59
C ALA A 98 -26.43 -12.10 -6.77
N LYS A 99 -27.68 -11.76 -6.43
CA LYS A 99 -28.64 -12.70 -5.78
C LYS A 99 -28.71 -13.98 -6.59
N GLY A 100 -28.30 -15.11 -5.99
CA GLY A 100 -28.15 -16.41 -6.65
C GLY A 100 -26.76 -16.70 -7.22
N ALA A 101 -25.91 -15.69 -7.40
CA ALA A 101 -24.51 -15.82 -7.84
C ALA A 101 -23.50 -15.30 -6.80
N GLU A 102 -23.89 -15.31 -5.51
CA GLU A 102 -23.07 -14.79 -4.40
C GLU A 102 -21.68 -15.41 -4.33
N LYS A 103 -21.55 -16.67 -4.77
CA LYS A 103 -20.27 -17.36 -4.87
C LYS A 103 -19.31 -16.71 -5.89
N LEU A 104 -19.85 -16.01 -6.90
CA LEU A 104 -19.07 -15.34 -7.93
C LEU A 104 -18.54 -13.99 -7.43
N LEU A 105 -19.19 -13.39 -6.44
CA LEU A 105 -18.77 -12.12 -5.86
C LEU A 105 -17.35 -12.20 -5.27
N ILE A 106 -17.05 -13.30 -4.55
CA ILE A 106 -15.75 -13.53 -3.91
C ILE A 106 -14.61 -13.51 -4.94
N PRO A 107 -14.61 -14.35 -5.99
CA PRO A 107 -13.52 -14.35 -6.96
C PRO A 107 -13.43 -13.05 -7.78
N VAL A 108 -14.54 -12.41 -8.10
CA VAL A 108 -14.54 -11.14 -8.83
C VAL A 108 -13.87 -10.04 -8.02
N LEU A 109 -14.25 -9.88 -6.77
CA LEU A 109 -13.64 -8.89 -5.89
C LEU A 109 -12.18 -9.24 -5.58
N PHE A 110 -11.88 -10.53 -5.34
CA PHE A 110 -10.51 -10.97 -5.08
C PHE A 110 -9.57 -10.60 -6.24
N VAL A 111 -9.97 -10.89 -7.48
CA VAL A 111 -9.18 -10.54 -8.67
C VAL A 111 -9.08 -9.04 -8.83
N LEU A 112 -10.15 -8.28 -8.58
CA LEU A 112 -10.16 -6.82 -8.68
C LEU A 112 -9.17 -6.18 -7.70
N PHE A 113 -9.20 -6.58 -6.43
CA PHE A 113 -8.29 -6.07 -5.41
C PHE A 113 -6.85 -6.53 -5.66
N SER A 114 -6.64 -7.78 -6.05
CA SER A 114 -5.32 -8.29 -6.43
C SER A 114 -4.75 -7.54 -7.64
N LEU A 115 -5.58 -7.21 -8.63
CA LEU A 115 -5.16 -6.40 -9.77
C LEU A 115 -4.75 -4.98 -9.33
N GLY A 116 -5.50 -4.38 -8.39
CA GLY A 116 -5.16 -3.09 -7.79
C GLY A 116 -3.76 -3.09 -7.18
N GLY A 117 -3.44 -4.09 -6.38
CA GLY A 117 -2.10 -4.26 -5.79
C GLY A 117 -1.01 -4.49 -6.85
N ALA A 118 -1.30 -5.29 -7.88
CA ALA A 118 -0.32 -5.66 -8.91
C ALA A 118 0.02 -4.53 -9.89
N VAL A 119 -0.93 -3.65 -10.19
CA VAL A 119 -0.80 -2.63 -11.24
C VAL A 119 -0.34 -1.29 -10.70
N PHE A 120 -1.04 -0.77 -9.70
CA PHE A 120 -0.73 0.55 -9.15
C PHE A 120 -0.31 0.55 -7.67
N GLY A 121 -0.04 -0.65 -7.13
CA GLY A 121 0.54 -0.76 -5.80
C GLY A 121 -0.43 -0.42 -4.68
N MET A 122 -1.74 -0.67 -4.87
CA MET A 122 -2.73 -0.50 -3.82
C MET A 122 -2.30 -1.31 -2.58
N GLY A 123 -2.34 -0.70 -1.43
CA GLY A 123 -1.97 -1.30 -0.13
C GLY A 123 -3.00 -0.90 0.92
N GLU A 124 -2.73 0.18 1.63
CA GLU A 124 -3.56 0.73 2.70
C GLU A 124 -4.92 1.23 2.21
N GLU A 125 -5.03 1.62 0.95
CA GLU A 125 -6.29 2.03 0.32
C GLU A 125 -7.33 0.91 0.25
N ALA A 126 -6.91 -0.36 0.46
CA ALA A 126 -7.83 -1.48 0.57
C ALA A 126 -8.65 -1.47 1.87
N LEU A 127 -8.18 -0.80 2.94
CA LEU A 127 -8.80 -0.84 4.26
C LEU A 127 -10.20 -0.23 4.33
N PRO A 128 -10.45 0.98 3.77
CA PRO A 128 -11.80 1.50 3.71
C PRO A 128 -12.79 0.55 3.04
N PHE A 129 -12.35 -0.14 1.99
CA PHE A 129 -13.20 -1.15 1.32
C PHE A 129 -13.46 -2.37 2.23
N THR A 130 -12.48 -2.78 3.03
CA THR A 130 -12.67 -3.85 4.00
C THR A 130 -13.79 -3.49 4.99
N MET A 131 -13.75 -2.26 5.54
CA MET A 131 -14.76 -1.80 6.48
C MET A 131 -16.17 -1.80 5.89
N ILE A 132 -16.30 -1.41 4.62
CA ILE A 132 -17.59 -1.42 3.90
C ILE A 132 -18.05 -2.85 3.62
N LEU A 133 -17.13 -3.75 3.26
CA LEU A 133 -17.47 -5.12 2.89
C LEU A 133 -17.75 -6.03 4.09
N CYS A 134 -17.25 -5.73 5.29
CA CYS A 134 -17.51 -6.51 6.49
C CYS A 134 -19.01 -6.72 6.78
N PRO A 135 -19.81 -5.65 7.01
CA PRO A 135 -21.25 -5.83 7.27
C PRO A 135 -21.96 -6.49 6.10
N LEU A 136 -21.51 -6.26 4.90
CA LEU A 136 -22.09 -6.75 3.67
C LEU A 136 -21.89 -8.27 3.49
N PHE A 137 -20.66 -8.78 3.72
CA PHE A 137 -20.40 -10.22 3.67
C PHE A 137 -21.13 -10.97 4.79
N VAL A 138 -21.24 -10.37 5.98
CA VAL A 138 -22.03 -10.93 7.09
C VAL A 138 -23.53 -11.01 6.71
N ALA A 139 -24.08 -9.98 6.07
CA ALA A 139 -25.46 -9.95 5.61
C ALA A 139 -25.77 -11.03 4.55
N VAL A 140 -24.79 -11.40 3.73
CA VAL A 140 -24.92 -12.46 2.70
C VAL A 140 -24.64 -13.85 3.28
N GLY A 141 -24.35 -13.97 4.60
CA GLY A 141 -24.13 -15.23 5.29
C GLY A 141 -22.69 -15.75 5.23
N TYR A 142 -21.75 -14.86 5.01
CA TYR A 142 -20.31 -15.08 5.20
C TYR A 142 -19.85 -14.44 6.52
N ASP A 143 -18.55 -14.24 6.67
CA ASP A 143 -17.94 -13.60 7.83
C ASP A 143 -17.03 -12.42 7.44
N THR A 144 -16.60 -11.65 8.43
CA THR A 144 -15.66 -10.52 8.22
C THR A 144 -14.27 -10.98 7.80
N VAL A 145 -13.87 -12.22 8.11
CA VAL A 145 -12.60 -12.78 7.65
C VAL A 145 -12.57 -12.86 6.12
N ILE A 146 -13.68 -13.27 5.50
CA ILE A 146 -13.78 -13.31 4.03
C ILE A 146 -13.68 -11.89 3.44
N ALA A 147 -14.28 -10.89 4.09
CA ALA A 147 -14.12 -9.50 3.67
C ALA A 147 -12.64 -9.07 3.66
N VAL A 148 -11.89 -9.39 4.72
CA VAL A 148 -10.44 -9.12 4.81
C VAL A 148 -9.66 -9.89 3.76
N LEU A 149 -9.96 -11.19 3.55
CA LEU A 149 -9.29 -12.01 2.54
C LEU A 149 -9.47 -11.47 1.13
N VAL A 150 -10.70 -11.05 0.80
CA VAL A 150 -11.07 -10.57 -0.54
C VAL A 150 -10.50 -9.18 -0.82
N THR A 151 -10.34 -8.34 0.19
CA THR A 151 -9.81 -6.98 0.05
C THR A 151 -8.31 -6.96 0.33
N TYR A 152 -7.94 -6.95 1.60
CA TYR A 152 -6.57 -6.70 2.03
C TYR A 152 -5.60 -7.82 1.60
N VAL A 153 -5.95 -9.09 1.85
CA VAL A 153 -5.05 -10.20 1.48
C VAL A 153 -4.93 -10.33 -0.04
N ALA A 154 -6.03 -10.15 -0.78
CA ALA A 154 -5.99 -10.13 -2.23
C ALA A 154 -5.09 -9.02 -2.77
N THR A 155 -5.20 -7.80 -2.20
CA THR A 155 -4.34 -6.66 -2.54
C THR A 155 -2.88 -6.97 -2.26
N GLN A 156 -2.55 -7.56 -1.10
CA GLN A 156 -1.18 -7.91 -0.74
C GLN A 156 -0.61 -9.02 -1.63
N ILE A 157 -1.41 -9.99 -2.04
CA ILE A 157 -1.01 -10.98 -3.04
C ILE A 157 -0.67 -10.29 -4.37
N GLY A 158 -1.51 -9.36 -4.80
CA GLY A 158 -1.26 -8.55 -5.99
C GLY A 158 0.00 -7.73 -5.88
N PHE A 159 0.20 -7.06 -4.75
CA PHE A 159 1.38 -6.23 -4.48
C PHE A 159 2.67 -7.07 -4.46
N GLY A 160 2.67 -8.20 -3.75
CA GLY A 160 3.85 -9.09 -3.65
C GLY A 160 4.22 -9.79 -4.95
N SER A 161 3.24 -10.06 -5.83
CA SER A 161 3.45 -10.66 -7.16
C SER A 161 3.35 -9.66 -8.31
N SER A 162 3.51 -8.39 -8.00
CA SER A 162 3.25 -7.28 -8.91
C SER A 162 4.15 -7.33 -10.15
N TRP A 163 3.56 -7.03 -11.28
CA TRP A 163 4.24 -6.97 -12.57
C TRP A 163 4.46 -5.54 -13.08
N MET A 164 3.80 -4.55 -12.49
CA MET A 164 3.82 -3.17 -12.98
C MET A 164 3.73 -2.11 -11.87
N ASN A 165 3.82 -2.51 -10.60
CA ASN A 165 3.75 -1.57 -9.48
C ASN A 165 4.92 -0.58 -9.51
N PRO A 166 4.66 0.74 -9.66
CA PRO A 166 5.71 1.74 -9.73
C PRO A 166 6.43 1.94 -8.39
N PHE A 167 5.75 1.73 -7.25
CA PHE A 167 6.28 1.99 -5.92
C PHE A 167 7.18 0.88 -5.38
N SER A 168 7.01 -0.36 -5.86
CA SER A 168 7.87 -1.49 -5.49
C SER A 168 8.79 -1.91 -6.63
N VAL A 169 8.22 -2.47 -7.70
CA VAL A 169 8.99 -3.01 -8.83
C VAL A 169 9.73 -1.89 -9.57
N GLY A 170 9.05 -0.77 -9.85
CA GLY A 170 9.66 0.36 -10.56
C GLY A 170 10.83 0.95 -9.80
N VAL A 171 10.66 1.20 -8.51
CA VAL A 171 11.73 1.72 -7.63
C VAL A 171 12.89 0.73 -7.50
N ALA A 172 12.58 -0.56 -7.21
CA ALA A 172 13.61 -1.58 -7.06
C ALA A 172 14.45 -1.76 -8.34
N GLN A 173 13.80 -1.77 -9.50
CA GLN A 173 14.48 -1.87 -10.80
C GLN A 173 15.29 -0.61 -11.12
N GLY A 174 14.77 0.57 -10.77
CA GLY A 174 15.50 1.82 -10.88
C GLY A 174 16.79 1.83 -10.05
N ILE A 175 16.71 1.37 -8.80
CA ILE A 175 17.88 1.23 -7.91
C ILE A 175 18.86 0.17 -8.45
N ALA A 176 18.35 -0.96 -8.92
CA ALA A 176 19.17 -2.03 -9.52
C ALA A 176 19.78 -1.65 -10.87
N GLY A 177 19.36 -0.53 -11.46
CA GLY A 177 19.86 -0.07 -12.73
C GLY A 177 19.44 -0.94 -13.94
N ILE A 178 18.33 -1.67 -13.84
CA ILE A 178 17.75 -2.46 -14.93
C ILE A 178 16.52 -1.77 -15.50
N ASP A 179 16.09 -2.18 -16.69
CA ASP A 179 14.93 -1.58 -17.33
C ASP A 179 13.68 -1.71 -16.50
N VAL A 180 13.00 -0.58 -16.29
CA VAL A 180 11.76 -0.53 -15.53
C VAL A 180 10.71 -1.42 -16.18
N PHE A 181 10.06 -2.26 -15.37
CA PHE A 181 9.11 -3.31 -15.76
C PHE A 181 9.70 -4.44 -16.63
N SER A 182 11.03 -4.56 -16.75
CA SER A 182 11.65 -5.75 -17.33
C SER A 182 11.21 -7.01 -16.57
N GLY A 183 11.00 -8.13 -17.27
CA GLY A 183 10.49 -9.36 -16.68
C GLY A 183 9.01 -9.34 -16.26
N ALA A 184 8.23 -8.32 -16.69
CA ALA A 184 6.80 -8.22 -16.37
C ALA A 184 6.01 -9.46 -16.78
N GLY A 185 6.32 -10.08 -17.94
CA GLY A 185 5.63 -11.29 -18.38
C GLY A 185 5.73 -12.46 -17.40
N PHE A 186 6.92 -12.73 -16.86
CA PHE A 186 7.10 -13.76 -15.83
C PHE A 186 6.32 -13.41 -14.54
N ARG A 187 6.41 -12.16 -14.08
CA ARG A 187 5.68 -11.72 -12.90
C ARG A 187 4.16 -11.76 -13.09
N MET A 188 3.69 -11.51 -14.30
CA MET A 188 2.26 -11.65 -14.63
C MET A 188 1.79 -13.11 -14.49
N VAL A 189 2.59 -14.07 -14.95
CA VAL A 189 2.29 -15.50 -14.73
C VAL A 189 2.26 -15.82 -13.24
N MET A 190 3.25 -15.34 -12.47
CA MET A 190 3.29 -15.52 -11.02
C MET A 190 2.08 -14.87 -10.33
N TRP A 191 1.69 -13.68 -10.75
CA TRP A 191 0.50 -13.01 -10.24
C TRP A 191 -0.78 -13.85 -10.48
N VAL A 192 -0.95 -14.39 -11.68
CA VAL A 192 -2.10 -15.27 -11.99
C VAL A 192 -2.10 -16.49 -11.08
N VAL A 193 -0.95 -17.14 -10.90
CA VAL A 193 -0.82 -18.34 -10.05
C VAL A 193 -1.16 -18.02 -8.59
N PHE A 194 -0.54 -16.99 -8.01
CA PHE A 194 -0.78 -16.64 -6.61
C PHE A 194 -2.19 -16.12 -6.37
N THR A 195 -2.74 -15.34 -7.31
CA THR A 195 -4.13 -14.87 -7.23
C THR A 195 -5.11 -16.03 -7.32
N ALA A 196 -4.88 -17.00 -8.21
CA ALA A 196 -5.72 -18.19 -8.32
C ALA A 196 -5.66 -19.05 -7.04
N LEU A 197 -4.47 -19.26 -6.47
CA LEU A 197 -4.29 -19.98 -5.22
C LEU A 197 -4.98 -19.28 -4.05
N GLY A 198 -4.76 -17.98 -3.88
CA GLY A 198 -5.38 -17.20 -2.80
C GLY A 198 -6.90 -17.14 -2.94
N CYS A 199 -7.40 -16.93 -4.15
CA CYS A 199 -8.84 -16.98 -4.44
C CYS A 199 -9.42 -18.37 -4.15
N GLY A 200 -8.75 -19.45 -4.56
CA GLY A 200 -9.17 -20.83 -4.31
C GLY A 200 -9.24 -21.15 -2.81
N MET A 201 -8.23 -20.74 -2.03
CA MET A 201 -8.23 -20.88 -0.56
C MET A 201 -9.38 -20.10 0.08
N THR A 202 -9.59 -18.85 -0.35
CA THR A 202 -10.71 -18.01 0.13
C THR A 202 -12.07 -18.63 -0.19
N MET A 203 -12.26 -19.14 -1.40
CA MET A 203 -13.48 -19.84 -1.81
C MET A 203 -13.72 -21.13 -0.99
N PHE A 204 -12.64 -21.88 -0.71
CA PHE A 204 -12.74 -23.07 0.13
C PHE A 204 -13.18 -22.72 1.56
N TYR A 205 -12.54 -21.70 2.15
CA TYR A 205 -12.92 -21.20 3.48
C TYR A 205 -14.38 -20.67 3.48
N ALA A 206 -14.75 -19.85 2.51
CA ALA A 206 -16.10 -19.31 2.35
C ALA A 206 -17.16 -20.41 2.24
N SER A 207 -16.85 -21.51 1.54
CA SER A 207 -17.75 -22.65 1.41
C SER A 207 -17.98 -23.37 2.75
N LYS A 208 -16.96 -23.41 3.62
CA LYS A 208 -17.07 -23.97 4.98
C LYS A 208 -17.91 -23.07 5.88
N VAL A 209 -17.59 -21.77 5.91
CA VAL A 209 -18.31 -20.78 6.74
C VAL A 209 -19.79 -20.74 6.35
N LYS A 210 -20.11 -20.73 5.06
CA LYS A 210 -21.51 -20.70 4.59
C LYS A 210 -22.31 -21.94 5.00
N LYS A 211 -21.66 -23.12 5.13
CA LYS A 211 -22.31 -24.36 5.61
C LYS A 211 -22.43 -24.40 7.13
N THR A 212 -21.44 -23.91 7.83
CA THR A 212 -21.34 -23.98 9.30
C THR A 212 -20.73 -22.68 9.82
N PRO A 213 -21.54 -21.61 10.02
CA PRO A 213 -21.06 -20.29 10.40
C PRO A 213 -20.22 -20.27 11.68
N THR A 214 -20.48 -21.21 12.60
CA THR A 214 -19.75 -21.33 13.88
C THR A 214 -18.29 -21.76 13.75
N ILE A 215 -17.85 -22.18 12.56
CA ILE A 215 -16.43 -22.49 12.30
C ILE A 215 -15.60 -21.20 12.13
N SER A 216 -16.25 -20.07 11.84
CA SER A 216 -15.55 -18.79 11.69
C SER A 216 -14.90 -18.36 13.02
N VAL A 217 -13.64 -17.97 12.95
CA VAL A 217 -12.92 -17.38 14.10
C VAL A 217 -13.50 -16.03 14.50
N ALA A 218 -14.23 -15.36 13.60
CA ALA A 218 -14.89 -14.09 13.83
C ALA A 218 -16.37 -14.25 14.20
N TYR A 219 -16.86 -15.49 14.44
CA TYR A 219 -18.29 -15.73 14.65
C TYR A 219 -18.90 -14.90 15.77
N GLU A 220 -18.20 -14.76 16.90
CA GLU A 220 -18.67 -13.96 18.03
C GLU A 220 -18.58 -12.46 17.74
N SER A 221 -17.48 -11.99 17.17
CA SER A 221 -17.31 -10.57 16.84
C SER A 221 -18.26 -10.09 15.75
N ASP A 222 -18.63 -10.96 14.82
CA ASP A 222 -19.57 -10.67 13.74
C ASP A 222 -21.01 -10.55 14.22
N GLN A 223 -21.30 -10.91 15.48
CA GLN A 223 -22.62 -10.73 16.09
C GLN A 223 -23.04 -9.25 16.03
N TYR A 224 -22.11 -8.34 16.23
CA TYR A 224 -22.36 -6.89 16.09
C TYR A 224 -22.96 -6.54 14.72
N PHE A 225 -22.40 -7.06 13.64
CA PHE A 225 -22.90 -6.79 12.29
C PHE A 225 -24.22 -7.52 12.00
N ARG A 226 -24.42 -8.73 12.55
CA ARG A 226 -25.71 -9.44 12.44
C ARG A 226 -26.83 -8.65 13.11
N ASP A 227 -26.60 -8.18 14.34
CA ASP A 227 -27.59 -7.39 15.09
C ASP A 227 -27.88 -6.04 14.41
N GLN A 228 -26.87 -5.43 13.81
CA GLN A 228 -27.00 -4.20 13.05
C GLN A 228 -27.82 -4.42 11.77
N ASN A 229 -27.53 -5.48 11.02
CA ASN A 229 -28.25 -5.84 9.80
C ASN A 229 -29.72 -6.21 10.07
N GLU A 230 -30.03 -6.85 11.21
CA GLU A 230 -31.40 -7.13 11.64
C GLU A 230 -32.18 -5.86 11.97
N LYS A 231 -31.53 -4.84 12.57
CA LYS A 231 -32.18 -3.57 12.93
C LYS A 231 -32.36 -2.64 11.75
N THR A 232 -31.41 -2.63 10.81
CA THR A 232 -31.40 -1.65 9.71
C THR A 232 -32.06 -2.22 8.45
N GLY A 233 -32.14 -3.55 8.32
CA GLY A 233 -32.61 -4.24 7.11
C GLY A 233 -31.70 -3.96 5.91
N LEU A 234 -31.45 -4.93 5.06
CA LEU A 234 -30.75 -4.72 3.77
C LEU A 234 -31.58 -3.83 2.80
N ASP A 235 -32.76 -3.42 3.23
CA ASP A 235 -33.78 -2.75 2.41
C ASP A 235 -33.93 -1.26 2.70
N ASP A 236 -33.20 -0.73 3.69
CA ASP A 236 -33.33 0.70 4.05
C ASP A 236 -32.66 1.60 3.00
N GLY A 237 -33.45 1.89 1.96
CA GLY A 237 -33.48 3.20 1.32
C GLY A 237 -32.26 3.69 0.56
N HIS A 238 -31.18 2.92 0.42
CA HIS A 238 -30.03 3.34 -0.39
C HIS A 238 -30.40 3.20 -1.88
N ASN A 239 -31.11 4.20 -2.37
CA ASN A 239 -31.41 4.35 -3.78
C ASN A 239 -30.11 4.59 -4.54
N PHE A 240 -29.62 3.55 -5.22
CA PHE A 240 -28.51 3.67 -6.15
C PHE A 240 -28.94 4.56 -7.31
N GLY A 241 -28.64 5.85 -7.18
CA GLY A 241 -29.03 6.88 -8.15
C GLY A 241 -27.89 7.25 -9.11
N ILE A 242 -28.21 8.11 -10.07
CA ILE A 242 -27.25 8.60 -11.09
C ILE A 242 -26.02 9.23 -10.44
N GLY A 243 -26.18 9.97 -9.32
CA GLY A 243 -25.06 10.57 -8.60
C GLY A 243 -24.03 9.54 -8.12
N HIS A 244 -24.49 8.41 -7.58
CA HIS A 244 -23.58 7.33 -7.15
C HIS A 244 -22.83 6.73 -8.36
N ILE A 245 -23.50 6.54 -9.51
CA ILE A 245 -22.89 6.06 -10.74
C ILE A 245 -21.80 7.03 -11.20
N LEU A 246 -22.06 8.33 -11.18
CA LEU A 246 -21.11 9.36 -11.59
C LEU A 246 -19.87 9.37 -10.70
N VAL A 247 -20.01 9.22 -9.38
CA VAL A 247 -18.88 9.11 -8.45
C VAL A 247 -18.04 7.86 -8.76
N LEU A 248 -18.67 6.69 -8.98
CA LEU A 248 -17.96 5.46 -9.33
C LEU A 248 -17.27 5.57 -10.70
N LEU A 249 -17.89 6.23 -11.67
CA LEU A 249 -17.26 6.51 -12.97
C LEU A 249 -16.07 7.47 -12.81
N THR A 250 -16.17 8.46 -11.92
CA THR A 250 -15.04 9.35 -11.60
C THR A 250 -13.87 8.56 -11.02
N LEU A 251 -14.13 7.64 -10.10
CA LEU A 251 -13.11 6.73 -9.57
C LEU A 251 -12.47 5.90 -10.69
N ALA A 252 -13.29 5.23 -11.51
CA ALA A 252 -12.79 4.40 -12.61
C ALA A 252 -11.97 5.22 -13.62
N ALA A 253 -12.43 6.40 -13.99
CA ALA A 253 -11.71 7.29 -14.89
C ALA A 253 -10.37 7.76 -14.28
N THR A 254 -10.34 8.04 -12.98
CA THR A 254 -9.11 8.42 -12.26
C THR A 254 -8.12 7.27 -12.24
N VAL A 255 -8.56 6.05 -11.95
CA VAL A 255 -7.68 4.87 -11.97
C VAL A 255 -7.08 4.65 -13.36
N ILE A 256 -7.89 4.76 -14.42
CA ILE A 256 -7.40 4.68 -15.80
C ILE A 256 -6.40 5.80 -16.09
N TRP A 257 -6.67 7.02 -15.63
CA TRP A 257 -5.76 8.15 -15.80
C TRP A 257 -4.44 7.97 -15.04
N VAL A 258 -4.47 7.44 -13.82
CA VAL A 258 -3.27 7.09 -13.05
C VAL A 258 -2.44 6.05 -13.81
N ILE A 259 -3.05 4.95 -14.25
CA ILE A 259 -2.35 3.89 -15.01
C ILE A 259 -1.70 4.47 -16.26
N TRP A 260 -2.45 5.24 -17.05
CA TRP A 260 -1.93 5.87 -18.25
C TRP A 260 -0.79 6.85 -17.93
N GLY A 261 -0.95 7.67 -16.89
CA GLY A 261 0.03 8.65 -16.46
C GLY A 261 1.36 8.00 -16.02
N VAL A 262 1.27 6.94 -15.24
CA VAL A 262 2.46 6.17 -14.81
C VAL A 262 3.14 5.49 -15.99
N MET A 263 2.38 4.81 -16.86
CA MET A 263 2.95 4.03 -17.97
C MET A 263 3.50 4.89 -19.10
N VAL A 264 2.83 6.00 -19.44
CA VAL A 264 3.15 6.79 -20.65
C VAL A 264 3.94 8.04 -20.30
N LYS A 265 3.67 8.66 -19.16
CA LYS A 265 4.28 9.93 -18.74
C LYS A 265 5.31 9.76 -17.64
N GLY A 266 5.40 8.59 -17.00
CA GLY A 266 6.29 8.36 -15.86
C GLY A 266 5.87 9.13 -14.62
N TYR A 267 4.56 9.34 -14.42
CA TYR A 267 4.04 10.00 -13.22
C TYR A 267 4.44 9.24 -11.97
N TYR A 268 4.71 10.00 -10.93
CA TYR A 268 5.11 9.50 -9.63
C TYR A 268 4.17 10.05 -8.52
N MET A 269 4.58 10.01 -7.27
CA MET A 269 3.71 10.30 -6.12
C MET A 269 2.96 11.64 -6.23
N ALA A 270 3.62 12.72 -6.62
CA ALA A 270 3.02 14.05 -6.67
C ALA A 270 1.87 14.15 -7.69
N GLU A 271 2.10 13.62 -8.90
CA GLU A 271 1.09 13.62 -9.95
C GLU A 271 -0.07 12.69 -9.61
N ILE A 272 0.22 11.52 -9.05
CA ILE A 272 -0.80 10.55 -8.63
C ILE A 272 -1.64 11.13 -7.49
N ALA A 273 -1.02 11.76 -6.49
CA ALA A 273 -1.74 12.46 -5.41
C ALA A 273 -2.68 13.53 -5.95
N THR A 274 -2.20 14.30 -6.95
CA THR A 274 -3.00 15.35 -7.61
C THR A 274 -4.20 14.75 -8.34
N GLN A 275 -4.03 13.62 -9.04
CA GLN A 275 -5.12 12.94 -9.73
C GLN A 275 -6.19 12.44 -8.75
N PHE A 276 -5.78 11.83 -7.63
CA PHE A 276 -6.72 11.42 -6.58
C PHE A 276 -7.39 12.63 -5.90
N PHE A 277 -6.66 13.72 -5.67
CA PHE A 277 -7.25 14.94 -5.13
C PHE A 277 -8.34 15.50 -6.04
N ILE A 278 -8.10 15.56 -7.34
CA ILE A 278 -9.11 15.95 -8.34
C ILE A 278 -10.33 15.03 -8.26
N MET A 279 -10.10 13.70 -8.18
CA MET A 279 -11.17 12.72 -7.98
C MET A 279 -12.01 13.03 -6.74
N GLY A 280 -11.36 13.30 -5.60
CA GLY A 280 -12.04 13.65 -4.36
C GLY A 280 -12.91 14.88 -4.50
N ILE A 281 -12.38 15.97 -5.07
CA ILE A 281 -13.13 17.21 -5.30
C ILE A 281 -14.31 17.00 -6.25
N VAL A 282 -14.10 16.32 -7.39
CA VAL A 282 -15.17 16.04 -8.35
C VAL A 282 -16.25 15.17 -7.70
N SER A 283 -15.86 14.12 -6.96
CA SER A 283 -16.80 13.27 -6.22
C SER A 283 -17.58 14.06 -5.17
N GLY A 284 -16.92 14.97 -4.45
CA GLY A 284 -17.54 15.85 -3.47
C GLY A 284 -18.57 16.80 -4.10
N VAL A 285 -18.22 17.42 -5.23
CA VAL A 285 -19.14 18.30 -5.99
C VAL A 285 -20.36 17.50 -6.47
N ILE A 286 -20.16 16.30 -7.03
CA ILE A 286 -21.25 15.40 -7.42
C ILE A 286 -22.10 15.08 -6.17
N GLY A 287 -21.48 14.75 -5.04
CA GLY A 287 -22.16 14.46 -3.78
C GLY A 287 -23.07 15.59 -3.32
N VAL A 288 -22.60 16.83 -3.40
CA VAL A 288 -23.38 18.02 -3.03
C VAL A 288 -24.51 18.29 -4.04
N VAL A 289 -24.23 18.22 -5.34
CA VAL A 289 -25.22 18.50 -6.40
C VAL A 289 -26.38 17.49 -6.38
N PHE A 290 -26.06 16.21 -6.19
CA PHE A 290 -27.05 15.13 -6.15
C PHE A 290 -27.56 14.83 -4.73
N HIS A 291 -27.16 15.63 -3.73
CA HIS A 291 -27.55 15.47 -2.31
C HIS A 291 -27.27 14.06 -1.76
N LEU A 292 -26.17 13.44 -2.20
CA LEU A 292 -25.77 12.09 -1.77
C LEU A 292 -25.45 12.12 -0.27
N ASN A 293 -26.02 11.23 0.50
CA ASN A 293 -25.87 11.18 1.97
C ASN A 293 -26.11 12.54 2.66
N ASN A 294 -27.02 13.38 2.12
CA ASN A 294 -27.29 14.74 2.59
C ASN A 294 -26.05 15.64 2.64
N MET A 295 -25.09 15.39 1.76
CA MET A 295 -23.80 16.06 1.71
C MET A 295 -23.95 17.55 1.39
N LYS A 296 -23.26 18.40 2.17
CA LYS A 296 -23.18 19.85 2.00
C LYS A 296 -21.78 20.26 1.57
N LEU A 297 -21.60 21.47 1.09
CA LEU A 297 -20.31 21.97 0.62
C LEU A 297 -19.21 21.89 1.71
N ASN A 298 -19.56 22.19 2.97
CA ASN A 298 -18.61 22.11 4.09
C ASN A 298 -18.19 20.66 4.40
N ASP A 299 -19.02 19.69 4.03
CA ASP A 299 -18.68 18.27 4.26
C ASP A 299 -17.53 17.80 3.38
N ILE A 300 -17.24 18.47 2.28
CA ILE A 300 -16.08 18.19 1.44
C ILE A 300 -14.79 18.40 2.27
N ALA A 301 -14.67 19.56 2.91
CA ALA A 301 -13.49 19.88 3.72
C ALA A 301 -13.39 19.00 4.98
N SER A 302 -14.51 18.75 5.68
CA SER A 302 -14.52 17.91 6.88
C SER A 302 -14.19 16.47 6.54
N SER A 303 -14.75 15.91 5.46
CA SER A 303 -14.46 14.53 5.03
C SER A 303 -13.04 14.36 4.52
N PHE A 304 -12.47 15.38 3.86
CA PHE A 304 -11.05 15.39 3.52
C PHE A 304 -10.19 15.29 4.78
N LYS A 305 -10.46 16.11 5.79
CA LYS A 305 -9.74 16.08 7.07
C LYS A 305 -9.86 14.73 7.75
N ASP A 306 -11.06 14.15 7.77
CA ASP A 306 -11.29 12.85 8.41
C ASP A 306 -10.54 11.72 7.68
N GLY A 307 -10.63 11.66 6.34
CA GLY A 307 -9.88 10.69 5.55
C GLY A 307 -8.36 10.83 5.65
N ALA A 308 -7.84 12.07 5.71
CA ALA A 308 -6.41 12.30 5.97
C ALA A 308 -6.01 11.84 7.37
N LYS A 309 -6.87 12.07 8.39
CA LYS A 309 -6.65 11.64 9.77
C LYS A 309 -6.49 10.12 9.88
N ASP A 310 -7.26 9.35 9.12
CA ASP A 310 -7.22 7.89 9.14
C ASP A 310 -5.83 7.35 8.71
N LEU A 311 -5.07 8.11 7.91
CA LEU A 311 -3.74 7.75 7.45
C LEU A 311 -2.59 8.40 8.26
N ILE A 312 -2.88 9.14 9.34
CA ILE A 312 -1.82 9.73 10.18
C ILE A 312 -0.93 8.65 10.79
N GLY A 313 -1.50 7.52 11.24
CA GLY A 313 -0.74 6.40 11.76
C GLY A 313 0.30 5.90 10.75
N ALA A 314 -0.12 5.71 9.50
CA ALA A 314 0.74 5.34 8.38
C ALA A 314 1.86 6.38 8.16
N ALA A 315 1.51 7.65 8.13
CA ALA A 315 2.46 8.74 7.96
C ALA A 315 3.54 8.78 9.06
N LEU A 316 3.14 8.54 10.32
CA LEU A 316 4.08 8.50 11.45
C LEU A 316 5.07 7.34 11.35
N VAL A 317 4.64 6.18 10.91
CA VAL A 317 5.54 5.03 10.73
C VAL A 317 6.53 5.28 9.59
N VAL A 318 6.11 5.91 8.49
CA VAL A 318 7.05 6.37 7.44
C VAL A 318 8.10 7.29 8.02
N ALA A 319 7.69 8.26 8.84
CA ALA A 319 8.61 9.18 9.51
C ALA A 319 9.61 8.43 10.40
N MET A 320 9.15 7.47 11.18
CA MET A 320 9.99 6.65 12.06
C MET A 320 10.97 5.79 11.26
N ALA A 321 10.52 5.12 10.21
CA ALA A 321 11.36 4.28 9.36
C ALA A 321 12.47 5.10 8.69
N GLN A 322 12.14 6.25 8.15
CA GLN A 322 13.11 7.16 7.54
C GLN A 322 14.05 7.77 8.60
N GLY A 323 13.55 8.01 9.81
CA GLY A 323 14.39 8.44 10.93
C GLY A 323 15.44 7.39 11.29
N ILE A 324 15.07 6.12 11.35
CA ILE A 324 16.02 5.01 11.56
C ILE A 324 17.07 4.99 10.45
N MET A 325 16.66 5.18 9.19
CA MET A 325 17.58 5.28 8.07
C MET A 325 18.57 6.44 8.24
N GLN A 326 18.12 7.60 8.73
CA GLN A 326 18.99 8.74 9.01
C GLN A 326 19.97 8.46 10.16
N VAL A 327 19.54 7.78 11.22
CA VAL A 327 20.42 7.35 12.33
C VAL A 327 21.53 6.41 11.83
N LEU A 328 21.24 5.56 10.85
CA LEU A 328 22.19 4.64 10.22
C LEU A 328 23.05 5.34 9.13
N GLY A 329 22.92 6.66 8.99
CA GLY A 329 23.74 7.48 8.11
C GLY A 329 23.12 7.84 6.76
N GLY A 330 21.82 7.53 6.57
CA GLY A 330 21.12 7.82 5.31
C GLY A 330 21.40 6.80 4.21
N SER A 331 20.77 7.02 3.06
CA SER A 331 20.79 6.11 1.90
C SER A 331 21.79 6.50 0.80
N ASP A 332 22.59 7.57 1.00
CA ASP A 332 23.56 7.99 -0.01
C ASP A 332 24.74 7.00 -0.10
N PRO A 333 24.93 6.31 -1.23
CA PRO A 333 26.00 5.34 -1.38
C PRO A 333 27.41 5.97 -1.44
N THR A 334 27.52 7.29 -1.56
CA THR A 334 28.81 7.98 -1.64
C THR A 334 29.37 8.37 -0.28
N THR A 335 28.51 8.40 0.74
CA THR A 335 28.90 8.76 2.12
C THR A 335 29.26 7.51 2.94
N PRO A 336 30.19 7.61 3.90
CA PRO A 336 30.47 6.52 4.81
C PRO A 336 29.31 6.36 5.81
N THR A 337 28.56 5.28 5.67
CA THR A 337 27.37 5.01 6.50
C THR A 337 27.35 3.57 6.98
N VAL A 338 26.65 3.32 8.10
CA VAL A 338 26.44 1.98 8.63
C VAL A 338 25.67 1.11 7.62
N ILE A 339 24.65 1.68 6.96
CA ILE A 339 23.88 0.98 5.93
C ILE A 339 24.77 0.51 4.79
N ASN A 340 25.65 1.37 4.26
CA ASN A 340 26.54 1.00 3.18
C ASN A 340 27.50 -0.13 3.58
N THR A 341 27.92 -0.17 4.84
CA THR A 341 28.75 -1.24 5.39
C THR A 341 27.97 -2.56 5.47
N VAL A 342 26.73 -2.53 5.98
CA VAL A 342 25.83 -3.70 6.06
C VAL A 342 25.53 -4.23 4.66
N MET A 343 25.16 -3.35 3.73
CA MET A 343 24.86 -3.73 2.34
C MET A 343 26.09 -4.35 1.63
N TYR A 344 27.28 -3.81 1.88
CA TYR A 344 28.50 -4.39 1.37
C TYR A 344 28.77 -5.77 1.97
N GLY A 345 28.61 -5.96 3.28
CA GLY A 345 28.76 -7.24 3.95
C GLY A 345 27.81 -8.32 3.39
N ILE A 346 26.55 -7.96 3.16
CA ILE A 346 25.55 -8.84 2.53
C ILE A 346 25.97 -9.17 1.09
N SER A 347 26.38 -8.19 0.32
CA SER A 347 26.84 -8.38 -1.05
C SER A 347 28.04 -9.33 -1.12
N GLN A 348 29.00 -9.19 -0.19
CA GLN A 348 30.17 -10.10 -0.11
C GLN A 348 29.75 -11.52 0.30
N ALA A 349 28.84 -11.67 1.24
CA ALA A 349 28.34 -12.99 1.65
C ALA A 349 27.60 -13.72 0.52
N LEU A 350 26.99 -12.98 -0.40
CA LEU A 350 26.30 -13.53 -1.57
C LEU A 350 27.22 -13.71 -2.78
N SER A 351 28.40 -13.07 -2.76
CA SER A 351 29.37 -13.18 -3.85
C SER A 351 29.94 -14.61 -3.94
N GLY A 352 29.96 -15.19 -5.13
CA GLY A 352 30.42 -16.57 -5.36
C GLY A 352 29.33 -17.64 -5.26
N LEU A 353 28.09 -17.29 -4.89
CA LEU A 353 26.95 -18.21 -4.92
C LEU A 353 26.33 -18.27 -6.33
N SER A 354 25.75 -19.43 -6.68
CA SER A 354 24.95 -19.50 -7.90
C SER A 354 23.76 -18.53 -7.81
N GLY A 355 23.35 -17.90 -8.92
CA GLY A 355 22.29 -16.90 -8.94
C GLY A 355 20.97 -17.39 -8.32
N ALA A 356 20.63 -18.68 -8.50
CA ALA A 356 19.43 -19.27 -7.89
C ALA A 356 19.54 -19.35 -6.36
N PHE A 357 20.71 -19.78 -5.85
CA PHE A 357 20.93 -19.89 -4.40
C PHE A 357 21.03 -18.50 -3.73
N ALA A 358 21.70 -17.56 -4.39
CA ALA A 358 21.73 -16.16 -3.94
C ALA A 358 20.31 -15.56 -3.85
N ALA A 359 19.43 -15.82 -4.83
CA ALA A 359 18.05 -15.37 -4.82
C ALA A 359 17.25 -15.95 -3.63
N VAL A 360 17.42 -17.24 -3.31
CA VAL A 360 16.78 -17.88 -2.14
C VAL A 360 17.27 -17.26 -0.84
N LEU A 361 18.58 -17.04 -0.69
CA LEU A 361 19.13 -16.40 0.51
C LEU A 361 18.68 -14.94 0.63
N MET A 362 18.64 -14.20 -0.46
CA MET A 362 18.09 -12.84 -0.46
C MET A 362 16.61 -12.82 -0.05
N TYR A 363 15.82 -13.76 -0.53
CA TYR A 363 14.42 -13.89 -0.13
C TYR A 363 14.27 -14.16 1.37
N LEU A 364 15.05 -15.09 1.92
CA LEU A 364 15.06 -15.39 3.35
C LEU A 364 15.50 -14.19 4.18
N PHE A 365 16.59 -13.54 3.76
CA PHE A 365 17.08 -12.33 4.42
C PHE A 365 16.02 -11.21 4.39
N GLN A 366 15.41 -10.96 3.23
CA GLN A 366 14.35 -9.98 3.07
C GLN A 366 13.14 -10.28 3.96
N SER A 367 12.76 -11.56 4.07
CA SER A 367 11.65 -12.00 4.92
C SER A 367 11.94 -11.76 6.40
N VAL A 368 13.15 -12.09 6.85
CA VAL A 368 13.59 -11.81 8.23
C VAL A 368 13.68 -10.31 8.47
N PHE A 369 14.27 -9.56 7.53
CA PHE A 369 14.40 -8.12 7.65
C PHE A 369 13.04 -7.43 7.71
N ASN A 370 12.09 -7.83 6.87
CA ASN A 370 10.73 -7.31 6.88
C ASN A 370 9.95 -7.61 8.17
N PHE A 371 10.33 -8.64 8.91
CA PHE A 371 9.76 -8.90 10.22
C PHE A 371 10.16 -7.83 11.26
N PHE A 372 11.40 -7.34 11.20
CA PHE A 372 11.92 -6.31 12.13
C PHE A 372 11.70 -4.88 11.61
N VAL A 373 11.81 -4.68 10.32
CA VAL A 373 11.61 -3.38 9.67
C VAL A 373 10.24 -3.40 9.01
N VAL A 374 9.27 -2.85 9.72
CA VAL A 374 7.88 -2.81 9.27
C VAL A 374 7.81 -2.09 7.93
N SER A 375 7.39 -2.82 6.90
CA SER A 375 6.97 -2.22 5.63
C SER A 375 5.81 -1.27 5.89
N LEU A 376 5.64 -0.26 5.06
CA LEU A 376 4.52 0.69 5.10
C LEU A 376 3.15 0.01 5.23
N SER A 377 3.01 -1.22 4.75
CA SER A 377 1.78 -2.02 4.80
C SER A 377 1.52 -2.73 6.13
N LEU A 378 2.48 -2.77 7.08
CA LEU A 378 2.34 -3.52 8.35
C LEU A 378 1.89 -2.66 9.54
N ILE A 379 1.57 -1.40 9.33
CA ILE A 379 1.16 -0.45 10.36
C ILE A 379 -0.08 -0.90 11.14
N HIS A 380 -0.93 -1.69 10.51
CA HIS A 380 -2.22 -2.09 11.08
C HIS A 380 -2.18 -3.30 12.02
N ILE A 381 -1.03 -3.99 12.13
CA ILE A 381 -0.87 -5.09 13.09
C ILE A 381 -0.58 -4.57 14.51
N SER A 382 -0.17 -3.33 14.66
CA SER A 382 0.21 -2.74 15.96
C SER A 382 -0.89 -1.93 16.65
N GLU A 383 -2.07 -1.75 16.06
CA GLU A 383 -3.20 -1.27 16.86
C GLU A 383 -3.71 -2.41 17.75
N PRO A 384 -3.48 -2.34 19.08
CA PRO A 384 -4.19 -3.22 19.96
C PRO A 384 -5.67 -2.91 19.75
N THR A 385 -6.46 -3.92 19.43
CA THR A 385 -7.91 -3.86 19.52
C THR A 385 -8.24 -3.22 20.84
N ARG A 386 -8.58 -1.94 20.86
CA ARG A 386 -9.14 -1.30 22.06
C ARG A 386 -10.40 -2.08 22.35
N PRO A 387 -10.49 -2.71 23.54
CA PRO A 387 -11.78 -3.20 23.96
C PRO A 387 -12.70 -1.99 23.94
N ILE A 388 -13.76 -2.06 23.15
CA ILE A 388 -14.82 -1.06 23.16
C ILE A 388 -15.37 -1.12 24.59
N SER A 389 -14.93 -0.21 25.44
CA SER A 389 -15.58 -0.01 26.73
C SER A 389 -16.95 0.57 26.41
N ILE A 390 -17.95 -0.31 26.44
CA ILE A 390 -19.35 0.05 26.49
C ILE A 390 -19.56 0.76 27.85
N SER A 391 -19.73 2.06 27.83
CA SER A 391 -20.34 2.81 28.91
C SER A 391 -21.47 3.66 28.34
#